data_b71b8cd87a28051513468e3a93f6e9db
#
_entry.id   b71b8cd87a28051513468e3a93f6e9db
#
_cell.length_a   1.000
_cell.length_b   1.000
_cell.length_c   1.000
_cell.angle_alpha   90.00
_cell.angle_beta   90.00
_cell.angle_gamma   90.00
#
_symmetry.space_group_name_H-M   'P 1'
#
loop_
_entity.id
_entity.type
_entity.pdbx_description
1 polymer ?
#
loop_
_entity_poly.entity_id
_entity_poly.type
_entity_poly.pdbx_seq_one_letter_code
_entity_poly.pdbx_strand_id
1 'polypeptide(L)'
;TGDDKIKKRIPRNALDLWNLGFKDITTLLHDGRVTKSDIFGNGFNTPAQELLPKGLDNIVAVQALFPMTRQFEMAGNPGENEIIGLVSKVGKDSMRIDRVWPVITHRIRGIPEYVELFKNAFDDVNSPLDINITHIVNSIAAFEIHEWTSFDSPFDEYLNGDKQALTLKQINGMNLFYGKANCSSCHSGSLLSDQKFHSIGIPQFGPGRTRPFDPYARDVGRMVETDNINDMYKFKTPALRNVSLTAPYGHNGAYPTLKSIIKHHLNPIKMNKNWKPEYANLPNAPWLEEIDFVTFSDKREQDRILSSIDIQPIELNDKEIDELVSFLKSLTGRSGNQRPLGKPDKVPSGLSID
;
A
#
# COMPACT_ATOMS: atom_id res chain seq x y z
N THR A 1 -15.35 23.60 -17.20
CA THR A 1 -14.44 23.60 -18.36
C THR A 1 -13.88 22.20 -18.51
N GLY A 2 -13.78 21.65 -19.71
CA GLY A 2 -13.53 20.24 -19.98
C GLY A 2 -12.18 19.63 -19.55
N ASP A 3 -11.50 20.20 -18.56
CA ASP A 3 -10.18 19.78 -18.08
C ASP A 3 -10.21 19.11 -16.69
N ASP A 4 -11.39 18.96 -16.07
CA ASP A 4 -11.53 18.33 -14.73
C ASP A 4 -11.51 16.80 -14.76
N LYS A 5 -11.26 16.20 -15.94
CA LYS A 5 -11.18 14.75 -16.08
C LYS A 5 -9.80 14.25 -15.65
N ILE A 6 -9.79 13.18 -14.85
CA ILE A 6 -8.53 12.47 -14.59
C ILE A 6 -7.90 12.04 -15.90
N LYS A 7 -6.59 12.30 -16.05
CA LYS A 7 -5.85 12.00 -17.30
C LYS A 7 -5.14 10.65 -17.25
N LYS A 8 -5.00 10.09 -16.06
CA LYS A 8 -4.31 8.82 -15.82
C LYS A 8 -4.84 8.19 -14.52
N ARG A 9 -4.97 6.88 -14.51
CA ARG A 9 -5.25 6.13 -13.28
C ARG A 9 -4.00 5.99 -12.43
N ILE A 10 -4.19 5.75 -11.14
CA ILE A 10 -3.14 5.32 -10.22
C ILE A 10 -2.85 3.83 -10.51
N PRO A 11 -1.58 3.43 -10.64
CA PRO A 11 -1.22 2.09 -11.13
C PRO A 11 -1.52 0.96 -10.15
N ARG A 12 -1.67 1.24 -8.87
CA ARG A 12 -1.77 0.21 -7.83
C ARG A 12 -2.82 0.54 -6.79
N ASN A 13 -3.29 -0.50 -6.11
CA ASN A 13 -4.13 -0.36 -4.93
C ASN A 13 -3.45 0.48 -3.84
N ALA A 14 -4.24 1.17 -3.03
CA ALA A 14 -3.73 1.87 -1.87
C ALA A 14 -3.01 0.91 -0.92
N LEU A 15 -2.03 1.43 -0.20
CA LEU A 15 -1.40 0.70 0.89
C LEU A 15 -2.41 0.51 2.01
N ASP A 16 -2.49 -0.72 2.54
CA ASP A 16 -3.19 -1.00 3.78
C ASP A 16 -2.47 -0.33 4.95
N LEU A 17 -3.22 0.37 5.80
CA LEU A 17 -2.67 1.11 6.95
C LEU A 17 -2.59 0.26 8.24
N TRP A 18 -3.20 -0.95 8.26
CA TRP A 18 -3.24 -1.77 9.46
C TRP A 18 -1.86 -2.20 9.93
N ASN A 19 -1.55 -1.88 11.21
CA ASN A 19 -0.35 -2.32 11.92
C ASN A 19 0.99 -1.88 11.28
N LEU A 20 1.01 -0.82 10.47
CA LEU A 20 2.23 -0.32 9.83
C LEU A 20 3.29 0.16 10.83
N GLY A 21 2.90 0.53 12.06
CA GLY A 21 3.82 0.89 13.14
C GLY A 21 4.50 -0.30 13.81
N PHE A 22 4.20 -1.54 13.40
CA PHE A 22 4.82 -2.70 14.02
C PHE A 22 6.32 -2.74 13.74
N LYS A 23 7.12 -3.04 14.77
CA LYS A 23 8.60 -2.96 14.72
C LYS A 23 9.24 -3.81 13.61
N ASP A 24 8.59 -4.92 13.26
CA ASP A 24 9.09 -5.86 12.27
C ASP A 24 8.80 -5.39 10.83
N ILE A 25 8.06 -4.30 10.64
CA ILE A 25 7.89 -3.69 9.32
C ILE A 25 9.18 -2.99 8.91
N THR A 26 9.81 -3.54 7.89
CA THR A 26 11.06 -3.02 7.31
C THR A 26 10.89 -2.46 5.92
N THR A 27 9.75 -2.76 5.27
CA THR A 27 9.51 -2.42 3.87
C THR A 27 8.05 -2.08 3.66
N LEU A 28 7.78 -0.96 2.99
CA LEU A 28 6.44 -0.51 2.59
C LEU A 28 6.29 -0.46 1.08
N LEU A 29 5.02 -0.41 0.64
CA LEU A 29 4.56 -0.39 -0.75
C LEU A 29 4.80 -1.73 -1.46
N HIS A 30 4.03 -1.96 -2.53
CA HIS A 30 4.02 -3.23 -3.25
C HIS A 30 5.36 -3.62 -3.89
N ASP A 31 6.19 -2.63 -4.23
CA ASP A 31 7.52 -2.82 -4.82
C ASP A 31 8.68 -2.62 -3.83
N GLY A 32 8.37 -2.23 -2.58
CA GLY A 32 9.36 -2.00 -1.55
C GLY A 32 10.24 -0.77 -1.76
N ARG A 33 9.72 0.26 -2.45
CA ARG A 33 10.47 1.51 -2.69
C ARG A 33 10.70 2.37 -1.44
N VAL A 34 10.12 2.00 -0.31
CA VAL A 34 10.43 2.56 1.02
C VAL A 34 10.88 1.40 1.88
N THR A 35 12.15 1.36 2.23
CA THR A 35 12.77 0.23 2.96
C THR A 35 13.77 0.75 3.98
N LYS A 36 13.80 0.17 5.18
CA LYS A 36 14.87 0.40 6.16
C LYS A 36 16.20 -0.07 5.57
N SER A 37 17.16 0.85 5.46
CA SER A 37 18.47 0.58 4.84
C SER A 37 19.40 1.74 5.12
N ASP A 38 20.68 1.51 5.25
CA ASP A 38 21.66 2.56 5.50
C ASP A 38 22.47 2.95 4.24
N ILE A 39 21.97 2.58 3.07
CA ILE A 39 22.69 2.87 1.79
C ILE A 39 22.92 4.36 1.55
N PHE A 40 22.07 5.23 2.07
CA PHE A 40 22.18 6.70 1.97
C PHE A 40 22.58 7.36 3.30
N GLY A 41 22.94 6.60 4.33
CA GLY A 41 23.35 7.13 5.65
C GLY A 41 22.24 7.83 6.44
N ASN A 42 20.96 7.59 6.10
CA ASN A 42 19.77 8.19 6.73
C ASN A 42 18.78 7.15 7.28
N GLY A 43 19.17 5.88 7.27
CA GLY A 43 18.37 4.77 7.79
C GLY A 43 17.34 4.19 6.82
N PHE A 44 17.18 4.78 5.62
CA PHE A 44 16.15 4.37 4.65
C PHE A 44 16.65 4.42 3.21
N ASN A 45 16.18 3.47 2.40
CA ASN A 45 16.23 3.55 0.95
C ASN A 45 14.84 3.98 0.44
N THR A 46 14.79 5.12 -0.25
CA THR A 46 13.55 5.75 -0.72
C THR A 46 13.79 6.49 -2.04
N PRO A 47 12.73 6.90 -2.76
CA PRO A 47 12.88 7.78 -3.93
C PRO A 47 13.54 9.14 -3.64
N ALA A 48 13.66 9.56 -2.38
CA ALA A 48 14.34 10.78 -1.98
C ALA A 48 15.84 10.60 -1.80
N GLN A 49 16.30 9.36 -1.66
CA GLN A 49 17.73 9.05 -1.47
C GLN A 49 18.35 9.85 -0.33
N GLU A 50 19.50 10.52 -0.56
CA GLU A 50 20.18 11.39 0.39
C GLU A 50 19.42 12.67 0.75
N LEU A 51 18.40 13.05 -0.03
CA LEU A 51 17.57 14.23 0.24
C LEU A 51 16.50 13.99 1.31
N LEU A 52 16.38 12.77 1.82
CA LEU A 52 15.42 12.45 2.87
C LEU A 52 15.73 13.26 4.14
N PRO A 53 14.73 13.95 4.75
CA PRO A 53 14.94 14.70 5.98
C PRO A 53 15.42 13.80 7.13
N LYS A 54 16.22 14.35 8.04
CA LYS A 54 16.63 13.69 9.28
C LYS A 54 15.53 13.84 10.35
N GLY A 55 15.54 12.94 11.36
CA GLY A 55 14.62 13.00 12.49
C GLY A 55 13.26 12.35 12.23
N LEU A 56 13.16 11.48 11.23
CA LEU A 56 11.97 10.66 10.98
C LEU A 56 11.94 9.49 11.98
N ASP A 57 10.85 9.37 12.74
CA ASP A 57 10.74 8.41 13.86
C ASP A 57 10.65 6.95 13.38
N ASN A 58 10.01 6.74 12.23
CA ASN A 58 9.75 5.41 11.71
C ASN A 58 9.44 5.42 10.22
N ILE A 59 9.28 4.22 9.65
CA ILE A 59 9.03 4.02 8.21
C ILE A 59 7.67 4.59 7.75
N VAL A 60 6.69 4.74 8.64
CA VAL A 60 5.38 5.35 8.33
C VAL A 60 5.55 6.84 8.10
N ALA A 61 6.32 7.53 8.96
CA ALA A 61 6.68 8.94 8.76
C ALA A 61 7.43 9.17 7.44
N VAL A 62 8.33 8.23 7.09
CA VAL A 62 9.00 8.26 5.78
C VAL A 62 7.99 8.14 4.63
N GLN A 63 7.05 7.22 4.72
CA GLN A 63 6.03 7.03 3.68
C GLN A 63 5.16 8.28 3.50
N ALA A 64 4.76 8.94 4.59
CA ALA A 64 3.91 10.12 4.58
C ALA A 64 4.49 11.32 3.80
N LEU A 65 5.81 11.34 3.56
CA LEU A 65 6.48 12.39 2.75
C LEU A 65 6.15 12.33 1.25
N PHE A 66 5.70 11.19 0.69
CA PHE A 66 5.65 10.99 -0.75
C PHE A 66 4.31 11.33 -1.42
N PRO A 67 3.13 11.05 -0.85
CA PRO A 67 1.84 11.35 -1.52
C PRO A 67 1.71 12.80 -1.95
N MET A 68 2.14 13.74 -1.10
CA MET A 68 2.09 15.18 -1.37
C MET A 68 2.99 15.63 -2.53
N THR A 69 3.91 14.77 -3.00
CA THR A 69 4.82 15.05 -4.12
C THR A 69 4.34 14.47 -5.45
N ARG A 70 3.26 13.68 -5.44
CA ARG A 70 2.79 12.96 -6.62
C ARG A 70 1.59 13.62 -7.25
N GLN A 71 1.69 13.90 -8.56
CA GLN A 71 0.66 14.61 -9.33
C GLN A 71 -0.72 13.97 -9.17
N PHE A 72 -0.82 12.65 -9.33
CA PHE A 72 -2.10 11.92 -9.33
C PHE A 72 -2.52 11.43 -7.95
N GLU A 73 -1.77 11.76 -6.90
CA GLU A 73 -2.12 11.46 -5.51
C GLU A 73 -2.60 12.73 -4.81
N MET A 74 -1.71 13.68 -4.47
CA MET A 74 -2.06 14.88 -3.71
C MET A 74 -1.54 16.19 -4.33
N ALA A 75 -0.56 16.16 -5.24
CA ALA A 75 0.05 17.39 -5.76
C ALA A 75 -0.81 18.11 -6.81
N GLY A 76 -1.77 17.42 -7.45
CA GLY A 76 -2.68 18.00 -8.45
C GLY A 76 -2.05 18.19 -9.83
N ASN A 77 -2.82 18.81 -10.73
CA ASN A 77 -2.36 19.07 -12.10
C ASN A 77 -1.56 20.37 -12.20
N PRO A 78 -0.69 20.51 -13.24
CA PRO A 78 -0.01 21.77 -13.51
C PRO A 78 -0.99 22.96 -13.64
N GLY A 79 -0.74 24.00 -12.84
CA GLY A 79 -1.59 25.19 -12.78
C GLY A 79 -2.66 25.20 -11.68
N GLU A 80 -2.94 24.07 -11.02
CA GLU A 80 -3.88 24.02 -9.90
C GLU A 80 -3.29 24.61 -8.60
N ASN A 81 -2.00 24.38 -8.38
CA ASN A 81 -1.28 24.93 -7.22
C ASN A 81 0.23 25.01 -7.50
N GLU A 82 0.97 25.62 -6.54
CA GLU A 82 2.41 25.82 -6.65
C GLU A 82 3.25 24.53 -6.50
N ILE A 83 2.72 23.47 -5.89
CA ILE A 83 3.48 22.26 -5.54
C ILE A 83 3.98 21.53 -6.78
N ILE A 84 3.09 21.25 -7.72
CA ILE A 84 3.45 20.50 -8.93
C ILE A 84 4.47 21.25 -9.79
N GLY A 85 4.42 22.57 -9.79
CA GLY A 85 5.42 23.40 -10.48
C GLY A 85 6.82 23.28 -9.89
N LEU A 86 6.96 22.98 -8.60
CA LEU A 86 8.23 22.75 -7.92
C LEU A 86 8.84 21.40 -8.27
N VAL A 87 8.01 20.35 -8.36
CA VAL A 87 8.47 19.00 -8.72
C VAL A 87 8.90 18.91 -10.17
N SER A 88 8.15 19.56 -11.08
CA SER A 88 8.32 19.41 -12.53
C SER A 88 9.44 20.27 -13.15
N LYS A 89 9.97 21.26 -12.41
CA LYS A 89 10.93 22.27 -12.95
C LYS A 89 12.39 21.85 -12.97
N VAL A 90 12.72 20.60 -12.69
CA VAL A 90 14.12 20.17 -12.65
C VAL A 90 14.40 19.24 -13.82
N GLY A 91 15.50 19.56 -14.53
CA GLY A 91 15.92 18.91 -15.75
C GLY A 91 15.98 17.39 -15.68
N LYS A 92 16.40 16.78 -16.77
CA LYS A 92 16.23 15.38 -17.16
C LYS A 92 16.53 14.29 -16.11
N ASP A 93 17.17 14.59 -14.96
CA ASP A 93 17.82 13.55 -14.16
C ASP A 93 17.37 13.38 -12.70
N SER A 94 16.55 14.25 -12.12
CA SER A 94 15.99 13.98 -10.78
C SER A 94 14.79 14.85 -10.44
N MET A 95 13.72 14.19 -9.99
CA MET A 95 12.59 14.91 -9.40
C MET A 95 13.04 15.48 -8.04
N ARG A 96 13.08 16.80 -7.92
CA ARG A 96 13.40 17.49 -6.67
C ARG A 96 12.17 17.50 -5.73
N ILE A 97 11.80 16.34 -5.28
CA ILE A 97 10.65 16.14 -4.35
C ILE A 97 10.84 16.87 -3.02
N ASP A 98 12.09 17.09 -2.63
CA ASP A 98 12.47 17.86 -1.44
C ASP A 98 12.01 19.33 -1.46
N ARG A 99 11.73 19.89 -2.63
CA ARG A 99 11.22 21.27 -2.76
C ARG A 99 9.76 21.45 -2.36
N VAL A 100 9.01 20.37 -2.30
CA VAL A 100 7.58 20.38 -1.89
C VAL A 100 7.46 20.59 -0.38
N TRP A 101 8.31 19.95 0.39
CA TRP A 101 8.19 19.90 1.85
C TRP A 101 8.26 21.27 2.54
N PRO A 102 9.16 22.21 2.14
CA PRO A 102 9.15 23.57 2.69
C PRO A 102 7.85 24.33 2.45
N VAL A 103 7.18 24.12 1.31
CA VAL A 103 5.90 24.78 0.99
C VAL A 103 4.80 24.28 1.90
N ILE A 104 4.70 22.97 2.09
CA ILE A 104 3.73 22.37 3.03
C ILE A 104 3.99 22.87 4.44
N THR A 105 5.24 22.88 4.88
CA THR A 105 5.63 23.41 6.19
C THR A 105 5.25 24.89 6.35
N HIS A 106 5.45 25.71 5.33
CA HIS A 106 5.07 27.11 5.35
C HIS A 106 3.55 27.31 5.54
N ARG A 107 2.73 26.52 4.86
CA ARG A 107 1.26 26.54 5.03
C ARG A 107 0.85 26.23 6.47
N ILE A 108 1.44 25.20 7.09
CA ILE A 108 1.14 24.83 8.49
C ILE A 108 1.59 25.94 9.45
N ARG A 109 2.79 26.52 9.26
CA ARG A 109 3.30 27.63 10.07
C ARG A 109 2.41 28.88 10.03
N GLY A 110 1.65 29.07 8.94
CA GLY A 110 0.72 30.20 8.76
C GLY A 110 -0.58 30.06 9.55
N ILE A 111 -0.84 28.93 10.21
CA ILE A 111 -2.08 28.68 10.96
C ILE A 111 -1.75 28.65 12.46
N PRO A 112 -2.12 29.69 13.23
CA PRO A 112 -1.74 29.79 14.65
C PRO A 112 -2.14 28.62 15.51
N GLU A 113 -3.32 28.05 15.28
CA GLU A 113 -3.81 26.89 16.03
C GLU A 113 -2.92 25.64 15.81
N TYR A 114 -2.41 25.42 14.59
CA TYR A 114 -1.43 24.36 14.35
C TYR A 114 -0.12 24.63 15.08
N VAL A 115 0.34 25.88 15.11
CA VAL A 115 1.58 26.26 15.82
C VAL A 115 1.48 25.90 17.30
N GLU A 116 0.38 26.20 17.95
CA GLU A 116 0.16 25.85 19.37
C GLU A 116 0.07 24.34 19.59
N LEU A 117 -0.57 23.59 18.67
CA LEU A 117 -0.59 22.12 18.74
C LEU A 117 0.82 21.53 18.66
N PHE A 118 1.65 22.04 17.73
CA PHE A 118 3.03 21.57 17.59
C PHE A 118 3.91 21.93 18.78
N LYS A 119 3.77 23.12 19.37
CA LYS A 119 4.44 23.52 20.64
C LYS A 119 4.09 22.59 21.79
N ASN A 120 2.84 22.15 21.86
CA ASN A 120 2.39 21.25 22.92
C ASN A 120 2.85 19.80 22.70
N ALA A 121 3.15 19.40 21.46
CA ALA A 121 3.50 18.03 21.10
C ALA A 121 5.02 17.78 21.01
N PHE A 122 5.82 18.81 20.78
CA PHE A 122 7.26 18.68 20.53
C PHE A 122 8.07 19.69 21.35
N ASP A 123 8.97 19.18 22.19
CA ASP A 123 9.77 19.99 23.14
C ASP A 123 10.73 20.97 22.44
N ASP A 124 11.12 20.69 21.21
CA ASP A 124 12.01 21.51 20.40
C ASP A 124 11.27 22.57 19.54
N VAL A 125 9.95 22.65 19.62
CA VAL A 125 9.12 23.65 18.92
C VAL A 125 8.72 24.78 19.89
N ASN A 126 9.38 25.92 19.80
CA ASN A 126 9.11 27.13 20.60
C ASN A 126 8.46 28.25 19.78
N SER A 127 8.65 28.22 18.47
CA SER A 127 8.16 29.23 17.53
C SER A 127 7.65 28.59 16.23
N PRO A 128 6.88 29.30 15.41
CA PRO A 128 6.47 28.79 14.10
C PRO A 128 7.66 28.35 13.22
N LEU A 129 8.82 28.99 13.35
CA LEU A 129 9.99 28.71 12.53
C LEU A 129 10.66 27.37 12.88
N ASP A 130 10.44 26.84 14.08
CA ASP A 130 11.00 25.56 14.51
C ASP A 130 10.24 24.37 13.91
N ILE A 131 8.97 24.56 13.51
CA ILE A 131 8.18 23.52 12.85
C ILE A 131 8.82 23.21 11.50
N ASN A 132 9.12 21.95 11.26
CA ASN A 132 9.64 21.44 9.98
C ASN A 132 8.81 20.28 9.46
N ILE A 133 9.12 19.78 8.27
CA ILE A 133 8.35 18.70 7.66
C ILE A 133 8.39 17.42 8.49
N THR A 134 9.49 17.18 9.23
CA THR A 134 9.64 15.98 10.06
C THR A 134 8.62 15.96 11.20
N HIS A 135 8.38 17.10 11.86
CA HIS A 135 7.31 17.21 12.88
C HIS A 135 5.94 16.86 12.28
N ILE A 136 5.65 17.36 11.07
CA ILE A 136 4.38 17.13 10.39
C ILE A 136 4.18 15.65 10.10
N VAL A 137 5.15 14.99 9.48
CA VAL A 137 5.00 13.59 9.08
C VAL A 137 5.13 12.62 10.27
N ASN A 138 5.88 12.98 11.32
CA ASN A 138 5.88 12.21 12.57
C ASN A 138 4.52 12.27 13.26
N SER A 139 3.83 13.43 13.23
CA SER A 139 2.45 13.54 13.74
C SER A 139 1.46 12.69 12.92
N ILE A 140 1.58 12.68 11.59
CA ILE A 140 0.76 11.80 10.72
C ILE A 140 1.03 10.34 11.07
N ALA A 141 2.29 9.95 11.19
CA ALA A 141 2.67 8.57 11.54
C ALA A 141 2.16 8.17 12.92
N ALA A 142 2.25 9.06 13.90
CA ALA A 142 1.73 8.81 15.24
C ALA A 142 0.21 8.58 15.22
N PHE A 143 -0.53 9.38 14.45
CA PHE A 143 -1.97 9.20 14.23
C PHE A 143 -2.27 7.86 13.55
N GLU A 144 -1.61 7.54 12.44
CA GLU A 144 -1.83 6.29 11.71
C GLU A 144 -1.52 5.07 12.61
N ILE A 145 -0.42 5.10 13.35
CA ILE A 145 -0.03 4.01 14.26
C ILE A 145 -1.04 3.86 15.40
N HIS A 146 -1.51 4.96 15.98
CA HIS A 146 -2.49 4.93 17.05
C HIS A 146 -3.82 4.35 16.58
N GLU A 147 -4.36 4.91 15.50
CA GLU A 147 -5.71 4.59 15.02
C GLU A 147 -5.79 3.24 14.28
N TRP A 148 -4.70 2.82 13.61
CA TRP A 148 -4.72 1.65 12.74
C TRP A 148 -3.95 0.45 13.31
N THR A 149 -3.72 0.42 14.63
CA THR A 149 -3.19 -0.77 15.32
C THR A 149 -4.34 -1.66 15.77
N SER A 150 -4.27 -2.96 15.45
CA SER A 150 -5.28 -3.96 15.79
C SER A 150 -4.65 -5.33 15.99
N PHE A 151 -4.68 -5.81 17.25
CA PHE A 151 -4.26 -7.15 17.68
C PHE A 151 -5.31 -7.77 18.62
N ASP A 152 -6.58 -7.51 18.33
CA ASP A 152 -7.75 -7.88 19.13
C ASP A 152 -8.75 -8.73 18.32
N SER A 153 -8.24 -9.50 17.35
CA SER A 153 -9.04 -10.39 16.53
C SER A 153 -9.39 -11.70 17.28
N PRO A 154 -10.43 -12.42 16.86
CA PRO A 154 -10.70 -13.77 17.38
C PRO A 154 -9.48 -14.71 17.28
N PHE A 155 -8.65 -14.56 16.25
CA PHE A 155 -7.41 -15.33 16.13
C PHE A 155 -6.38 -14.95 17.21
N ASP A 156 -6.27 -13.67 17.57
CA ASP A 156 -5.41 -13.24 18.66
C ASP A 156 -5.88 -13.78 20.01
N GLU A 157 -7.17 -13.74 20.27
CA GLU A 157 -7.77 -14.34 21.49
C GLU A 157 -7.48 -15.83 21.58
N TYR A 158 -7.61 -16.55 20.44
CA TYR A 158 -7.28 -17.98 20.36
C TYR A 158 -5.79 -18.24 20.68
N LEU A 159 -4.88 -17.43 20.13
CA LEU A 159 -3.45 -17.53 20.44
C LEU A 159 -3.14 -17.22 21.91
N ASN A 160 -3.88 -16.29 22.53
CA ASN A 160 -3.77 -15.93 23.93
C ASN A 160 -4.41 -16.94 24.88
N GLY A 161 -4.97 -18.04 24.39
CA GLY A 161 -5.43 -19.18 25.17
C GLY A 161 -6.93 -19.41 25.19
N ASP A 162 -7.75 -18.48 24.67
CA ASP A 162 -9.21 -18.72 24.53
C ASP A 162 -9.49 -19.67 23.36
N LYS A 163 -9.57 -20.94 23.67
CA LYS A 163 -9.84 -21.99 22.67
C LYS A 163 -11.26 -21.93 22.07
N GLN A 164 -12.14 -21.11 22.62
CA GLN A 164 -13.51 -20.91 22.13
C GLN A 164 -13.64 -19.68 21.21
N ALA A 165 -12.59 -18.85 21.10
CA ALA A 165 -12.58 -17.67 20.25
C ALA A 165 -12.75 -17.97 18.76
N LEU A 166 -12.38 -19.17 18.32
CA LEU A 166 -12.56 -19.63 16.94
C LEU A 166 -13.64 -20.70 16.84
N THR A 167 -14.49 -20.58 15.84
CA THR A 167 -15.43 -21.64 15.45
C THR A 167 -14.69 -22.82 14.82
N LEU A 168 -15.31 -24.00 14.81
CA LEU A 168 -14.74 -25.20 14.16
C LEU A 168 -14.38 -24.94 12.68
N LYS A 169 -15.21 -24.19 11.96
CA LYS A 169 -14.93 -23.80 10.56
C LYS A 169 -13.67 -22.95 10.42
N GLN A 170 -13.44 -22.04 11.36
CA GLN A 170 -12.23 -21.20 11.39
C GLN A 170 -11.00 -22.01 11.78
N ILE A 171 -11.13 -22.96 12.72
CA ILE A 171 -10.05 -23.90 13.09
C ILE A 171 -9.66 -24.78 11.90
N ASN A 172 -10.63 -25.33 11.18
CA ASN A 172 -10.36 -26.09 9.96
C ASN A 172 -9.60 -25.23 8.91
N GLY A 173 -10.06 -23.99 8.69
CA GLY A 173 -9.40 -23.04 7.79
C GLY A 173 -7.98 -22.70 8.25
N MET A 174 -7.75 -22.54 9.56
CA MET A 174 -6.42 -22.35 10.15
C MET A 174 -5.51 -23.55 9.85
N ASN A 175 -6.00 -24.78 10.07
CA ASN A 175 -5.24 -25.99 9.78
C ASN A 175 -4.90 -26.12 8.28
N LEU A 176 -5.81 -25.72 7.40
CA LEU A 176 -5.51 -25.66 5.96
C LEU A 176 -4.45 -24.60 5.65
N PHE A 177 -4.54 -23.41 6.24
CA PHE A 177 -3.62 -22.30 6.04
C PHE A 177 -2.18 -22.66 6.42
N TYR A 178 -1.99 -23.30 7.58
CA TYR A 178 -0.67 -23.74 8.08
C TYR A 178 -0.25 -25.11 7.53
N GLY A 179 -1.15 -25.85 6.89
CA GLY A 179 -0.92 -27.21 6.37
C GLY A 179 -1.11 -27.28 4.86
N LYS A 180 -2.14 -28.01 4.42
CA LYS A 180 -2.37 -28.42 3.01
C LYS A 180 -2.34 -27.25 2.02
N ALA A 181 -2.85 -26.08 2.38
CA ALA A 181 -2.89 -24.91 1.49
C ALA A 181 -1.57 -24.14 1.43
N ASN A 182 -0.59 -24.47 2.29
CA ASN A 182 0.77 -23.89 2.32
C ASN A 182 0.84 -22.35 2.34
N CYS A 183 -0.20 -21.68 2.83
CA CYS A 183 -0.25 -20.21 2.86
C CYS A 183 0.82 -19.62 3.79
N SER A 184 1.13 -20.33 4.89
CA SER A 184 2.09 -19.91 5.89
C SER A 184 3.54 -19.92 5.41
N SER A 185 3.85 -20.48 4.23
CA SER A 185 5.19 -20.39 3.64
C SER A 185 5.63 -18.94 3.32
N CYS A 186 4.66 -18.07 3.02
CA CYS A 186 4.85 -16.64 2.79
C CYS A 186 4.13 -15.80 3.85
N HIS A 187 2.95 -16.22 4.28
CA HIS A 187 2.13 -15.50 5.26
C HIS A 187 2.37 -16.04 6.68
N SER A 188 3.53 -15.73 7.26
CA SER A 188 3.95 -16.19 8.60
C SER A 188 4.31 -15.03 9.53
N GLY A 189 4.60 -15.37 10.79
CA GLY A 189 4.91 -14.40 11.85
C GLY A 189 3.69 -13.62 12.34
N SER A 190 3.91 -12.65 13.21
CA SER A 190 2.86 -11.88 13.91
C SER A 190 1.99 -11.06 12.97
N LEU A 191 2.51 -10.65 11.83
CA LEU A 191 1.78 -9.90 10.78
C LEU A 191 1.22 -10.82 9.69
N LEU A 192 1.52 -12.12 9.71
CA LEU A 192 1.19 -13.07 8.62
C LEU A 192 1.75 -12.57 7.27
N SER A 193 3.05 -12.22 7.26
CA SER A 193 3.80 -11.76 6.10
C SER A 193 5.29 -12.00 6.33
N ASP A 194 5.97 -12.60 5.38
CA ASP A 194 7.42 -12.78 5.36
C ASP A 194 8.19 -11.51 4.94
N GLN A 195 7.47 -10.44 4.60
CA GLN A 195 7.99 -9.16 4.08
C GLN A 195 8.85 -9.29 2.81
N LYS A 196 8.85 -10.46 2.14
CA LYS A 196 9.58 -10.73 0.91
C LYS A 196 8.73 -10.45 -0.34
N PHE A 197 9.31 -10.70 -1.51
CA PHE A 197 8.71 -10.41 -2.79
C PHE A 197 8.53 -11.68 -3.60
N HIS A 198 7.30 -11.91 -4.08
CA HIS A 198 6.91 -13.11 -4.82
C HIS A 198 6.12 -12.76 -6.08
N SER A 199 6.26 -13.58 -7.11
CA SER A 199 5.44 -13.49 -8.32
C SER A 199 4.35 -14.54 -8.27
N ILE A 200 3.11 -14.10 -8.14
CA ILE A 200 1.94 -14.95 -8.15
C ILE A 200 1.08 -14.78 -9.42
N GLY A 201 1.59 -14.03 -10.41
CA GLY A 201 0.94 -13.91 -11.72
C GLY A 201 -0.40 -13.19 -11.70
N ILE A 202 -0.56 -12.14 -10.89
CA ILE A 202 -1.79 -11.30 -10.89
C ILE A 202 -2.00 -10.70 -12.29
N PRO A 203 -3.21 -10.78 -12.87
CA PRO A 203 -3.55 -10.15 -14.14
C PRO A 203 -3.28 -8.65 -14.11
N GLN A 204 -2.57 -8.13 -15.12
CA GLN A 204 -2.24 -6.71 -15.18
C GLN A 204 -3.28 -5.94 -15.99
N PHE A 205 -3.66 -4.78 -15.45
CA PHE A 205 -4.48 -3.78 -16.11
C PHE A 205 -4.14 -2.39 -15.54
N GLY A 206 -4.62 -1.35 -16.23
CA GLY A 206 -4.28 0.02 -15.90
C GLY A 206 -2.86 0.40 -16.29
N PRO A 207 -2.36 1.55 -15.85
CA PRO A 207 -1.14 2.16 -16.37
C PRO A 207 0.16 1.48 -15.93
N GLY A 208 0.15 0.55 -14.99
CA GLY A 208 1.36 -0.07 -14.45
C GLY A 208 2.40 0.91 -13.87
N ARG A 209 3.45 0.36 -13.28
CA ARG A 209 4.63 1.13 -12.85
C ARG A 209 5.88 0.49 -13.45
N THR A 210 6.53 1.25 -14.31
CA THR A 210 7.72 0.84 -15.03
C THR A 210 8.75 1.97 -15.04
N ARG A 211 9.88 1.75 -15.68
CA ARG A 211 10.94 2.77 -15.80
C ARG A 211 10.56 3.88 -16.78
N PRO A 212 11.13 5.09 -16.64
CA PRO A 212 10.80 6.23 -17.50
C PRO A 212 11.03 5.99 -19.01
N PHE A 213 11.96 5.09 -19.35
CA PHE A 213 12.30 4.78 -20.74
C PHE A 213 11.57 3.53 -21.28
N ASP A 214 10.78 2.83 -20.47
CA ASP A 214 9.99 1.70 -20.91
C ASP A 214 8.70 2.23 -21.58
N PRO A 215 8.49 2.01 -22.87
CA PRO A 215 7.31 2.51 -23.59
C PRO A 215 6.03 1.75 -23.22
N TYR A 216 6.13 0.62 -22.53
CA TYR A 216 4.98 -0.20 -22.18
C TYR A 216 4.37 0.22 -20.85
N ALA A 217 3.05 0.28 -20.79
CA ALA A 217 2.29 0.61 -19.58
C ALA A 217 2.18 -0.57 -18.59
N ARG A 218 3.18 -1.45 -18.53
CA ARG A 218 3.20 -2.65 -17.68
C ARG A 218 3.70 -2.36 -16.27
N ASP A 219 3.35 -3.20 -15.32
CA ASP A 219 3.90 -3.16 -13.97
C ASP A 219 4.96 -4.23 -13.77
N VAL A 220 6.21 -3.84 -13.68
CA VAL A 220 7.32 -4.77 -13.52
C VAL A 220 7.66 -5.08 -12.06
N GLY A 221 6.84 -4.64 -11.11
CA GLY A 221 6.96 -4.97 -9.69
C GLY A 221 8.27 -4.48 -9.06
N ARG A 222 8.90 -5.34 -8.26
CA ARG A 222 10.14 -5.07 -7.55
C ARG A 222 11.30 -4.66 -8.46
N MET A 223 11.34 -5.14 -9.69
CA MET A 223 12.39 -4.82 -10.65
C MET A 223 12.58 -3.31 -10.85
N VAL A 224 11.55 -2.48 -10.72
CA VAL A 224 11.69 -1.02 -10.80
C VAL A 224 12.71 -0.48 -9.80
N GLU A 225 12.80 -1.09 -8.62
CA GLU A 225 13.65 -0.62 -7.52
C GLU A 225 15.04 -1.29 -7.51
N THR A 226 15.15 -2.51 -8.05
CA THR A 226 16.39 -3.31 -7.93
C THR A 226 17.22 -3.38 -9.18
N ASP A 227 16.67 -3.03 -10.35
CA ASP A 227 17.30 -3.26 -11.65
C ASP A 227 17.62 -4.74 -11.97
N ASN A 228 17.09 -5.67 -11.18
CA ASN A 228 17.34 -7.10 -11.33
C ASN A 228 16.18 -7.76 -12.07
N ILE A 229 16.47 -8.41 -13.21
CA ILE A 229 15.47 -9.12 -14.00
C ILE A 229 14.76 -10.23 -13.22
N ASN A 230 15.44 -10.84 -12.25
CA ASN A 230 14.87 -11.88 -11.39
C ASN A 230 13.79 -11.35 -10.44
N ASP A 231 13.65 -10.03 -10.29
CA ASP A 231 12.62 -9.38 -9.49
C ASP A 231 11.41 -8.90 -10.32
N MET A 232 11.41 -9.21 -11.62
CA MET A 232 10.31 -8.87 -12.52
C MET A 232 9.00 -9.54 -12.07
N TYR A 233 7.93 -8.74 -11.99
CA TYR A 233 6.57 -9.13 -11.55
C TYR A 233 6.48 -9.64 -10.11
N LYS A 234 7.52 -9.48 -9.30
CA LYS A 234 7.44 -9.76 -7.88
C LYS A 234 6.87 -8.57 -7.11
N PHE A 235 5.99 -8.88 -6.17
CA PHE A 235 5.36 -7.91 -5.28
C PHE A 235 5.49 -8.37 -3.83
N LYS A 236 5.52 -7.39 -2.91
CA LYS A 236 5.65 -7.66 -1.48
C LYS A 236 4.47 -8.47 -0.96
N THR A 237 4.75 -9.48 -0.14
CA THR A 237 3.72 -10.20 0.63
C THR A 237 3.01 -9.23 1.57
N PRO A 238 1.70 -8.98 1.41
CA PRO A 238 0.96 -8.11 2.33
C PRO A 238 0.76 -8.80 3.67
N ALA A 239 0.59 -8.01 4.73
CA ALA A 239 0.07 -8.50 6.00
C ALA A 239 -1.39 -8.98 5.82
N LEU A 240 -1.82 -9.98 6.62
CA LEU A 240 -3.18 -10.48 6.51
C LEU A 240 -4.09 -10.07 7.68
N ARG A 241 -3.56 -9.34 8.67
CA ARG A 241 -4.40 -8.79 9.72
C ARG A 241 -5.39 -7.81 9.13
N ASN A 242 -6.66 -7.94 9.52
CA ASN A 242 -7.77 -7.15 8.98
C ASN A 242 -7.99 -7.28 7.46
N VAL A 243 -7.44 -8.30 6.81
CA VAL A 243 -7.52 -8.51 5.35
C VAL A 243 -8.96 -8.53 4.82
N SER A 244 -9.95 -8.91 5.61
CA SER A 244 -11.36 -8.89 5.18
C SER A 244 -11.94 -7.49 4.96
N LEU A 245 -11.26 -6.45 5.44
CA LEU A 245 -11.67 -5.03 5.34
C LEU A 245 -10.99 -4.29 4.18
N THR A 246 -10.03 -4.93 3.49
CA THR A 246 -9.13 -4.26 2.53
C THR A 246 -9.33 -4.71 1.08
N ALA A 247 -10.55 -5.11 0.74
CA ALA A 247 -10.91 -5.37 -0.67
C ALA A 247 -10.83 -4.05 -1.51
N PRO A 248 -10.50 -4.16 -2.83
CA PRO A 248 -10.18 -5.34 -3.62
C PRO A 248 -8.75 -5.84 -3.39
N TYR A 249 -8.44 -7.07 -3.82
CA TYR A 249 -7.19 -7.78 -3.56
C TYR A 249 -6.27 -7.86 -4.78
N GLY A 250 -4.98 -8.07 -4.49
CA GLY A 250 -3.89 -7.96 -5.47
C GLY A 250 -3.29 -6.55 -5.50
N HIS A 251 -2.06 -6.41 -5.99
CA HIS A 251 -1.36 -5.11 -6.03
C HIS A 251 -2.08 -4.04 -6.84
N ASN A 252 -2.95 -4.43 -7.75
CA ASN A 252 -3.78 -3.56 -8.61
C ASN A 252 -5.30 -3.73 -8.38
N GLY A 253 -5.73 -4.52 -7.38
CA GLY A 253 -7.13 -4.75 -7.08
C GLY A 253 -7.84 -5.70 -8.07
N ALA A 254 -7.12 -6.66 -8.66
CA ALA A 254 -7.65 -7.58 -9.67
C ALA A 254 -8.77 -8.51 -9.16
N TYR A 255 -8.91 -8.69 -7.85
CA TYR A 255 -9.86 -9.63 -7.27
C TYR A 255 -10.76 -8.97 -6.23
N PRO A 256 -12.08 -8.95 -6.44
CA PRO A 256 -13.00 -8.23 -5.57
C PRO A 256 -13.28 -8.91 -4.23
N THR A 257 -12.96 -10.22 -4.08
CA THR A 257 -13.31 -10.98 -2.88
C THR A 257 -12.15 -11.84 -2.36
N LEU A 258 -12.13 -12.14 -1.05
CA LEU A 258 -11.18 -13.10 -0.47
C LEU A 258 -11.22 -14.45 -1.17
N LYS A 259 -12.43 -14.94 -1.50
CA LYS A 259 -12.58 -16.22 -2.19
C LYS A 259 -11.91 -16.22 -3.56
N SER A 260 -11.99 -15.12 -4.32
CA SER A 260 -11.38 -15.02 -5.64
C SER A 260 -9.86 -14.93 -5.58
N ILE A 261 -9.29 -14.18 -4.63
CA ILE A 261 -7.83 -14.12 -4.47
C ILE A 261 -7.25 -15.44 -3.91
N ILE A 262 -7.95 -16.13 -3.03
CA ILE A 262 -7.57 -17.50 -2.58
C ILE A 262 -7.53 -18.43 -3.78
N LYS A 263 -8.58 -18.48 -4.61
CA LYS A 263 -8.60 -19.30 -5.83
C LYS A 263 -7.43 -19.00 -6.76
N HIS A 264 -7.03 -17.71 -6.85
CA HIS A 264 -5.85 -17.31 -7.61
C HIS A 264 -4.57 -17.93 -7.03
N HIS A 265 -4.33 -17.83 -5.73
CA HIS A 265 -3.17 -18.45 -5.08
C HIS A 265 -3.13 -19.97 -5.28
N LEU A 266 -4.29 -20.62 -5.25
CA LEU A 266 -4.39 -22.08 -5.44
C LEU A 266 -4.07 -22.52 -6.88
N ASN A 267 -4.37 -21.69 -7.89
CA ASN A 267 -4.02 -22.01 -9.28
C ASN A 267 -3.85 -20.73 -10.10
N PRO A 268 -2.71 -20.04 -9.97
CA PRO A 268 -2.50 -18.73 -10.57
C PRO A 268 -2.59 -18.76 -12.10
N ILE A 269 -2.07 -19.81 -12.75
CA ILE A 269 -2.10 -19.93 -14.22
C ILE A 269 -3.55 -20.01 -14.72
N LYS A 270 -4.36 -20.87 -14.12
CA LYS A 270 -5.78 -21.03 -14.50
C LYS A 270 -6.57 -19.74 -14.24
N MET A 271 -6.34 -19.13 -13.07
CA MET A 271 -7.08 -17.92 -12.68
C MET A 271 -6.67 -16.70 -13.50
N ASN A 272 -5.40 -16.55 -13.86
CA ASN A 272 -4.94 -15.49 -14.74
C ASN A 272 -5.56 -15.65 -16.14
N LYS A 273 -5.48 -16.85 -16.74
CA LYS A 273 -6.03 -17.12 -18.09
C LYS A 273 -7.54 -16.95 -18.20
N ASN A 274 -8.28 -17.15 -17.09
CA ASN A 274 -9.74 -17.02 -17.04
C ASN A 274 -10.22 -15.68 -16.44
N TRP A 275 -9.29 -14.80 -16.07
CA TRP A 275 -9.63 -13.48 -15.55
C TRP A 275 -10.30 -12.63 -16.64
N LYS A 276 -11.22 -11.76 -16.24
CA LYS A 276 -11.98 -10.91 -17.15
C LYS A 276 -11.96 -9.47 -16.68
N PRO A 277 -11.95 -8.49 -17.59
CA PRO A 277 -11.98 -7.06 -17.29
C PRO A 277 -13.11 -6.65 -16.33
N GLU A 278 -14.25 -7.32 -16.38
CA GLU A 278 -15.41 -7.03 -15.52
C GLU A 278 -15.14 -7.30 -14.02
N TYR A 279 -14.05 -7.99 -13.69
CA TYR A 279 -13.65 -8.23 -12.31
C TYR A 279 -12.86 -7.04 -11.71
N ALA A 280 -12.33 -6.17 -12.57
CA ALA A 280 -11.62 -4.98 -12.12
C ALA A 280 -12.59 -3.95 -11.54
N ASN A 281 -12.33 -3.50 -10.31
CA ASN A 281 -13.09 -2.41 -9.70
C ASN A 281 -12.37 -1.08 -9.98
N LEU A 282 -12.67 -0.48 -11.13
CA LEU A 282 -12.08 0.80 -11.53
C LEU A 282 -13.05 1.95 -11.32
N PRO A 283 -12.58 3.13 -10.86
CA PRO A 283 -13.39 4.34 -10.85
C PRO A 283 -13.94 4.65 -12.24
N ASN A 284 -15.18 5.15 -12.32
CA ASN A 284 -15.83 5.47 -13.58
C ASN A 284 -15.06 6.55 -14.35
N ALA A 285 -14.40 6.17 -15.44
CA ALA A 285 -13.67 7.05 -16.36
C ALA A 285 -13.68 6.46 -17.79
N PRO A 286 -14.80 6.53 -18.52
CA PRO A 286 -14.96 5.88 -19.80
C PRO A 286 -13.90 6.26 -20.84
N TRP A 287 -13.37 7.48 -20.76
CA TRP A 287 -12.30 7.95 -21.66
C TRP A 287 -10.94 7.30 -21.42
N LEU A 288 -10.77 6.46 -20.39
CA LEU A 288 -9.56 5.69 -20.10
C LEU A 288 -9.73 4.19 -20.41
N GLU A 289 -10.94 3.71 -20.66
CA GLU A 289 -11.24 2.28 -20.83
C GLU A 289 -10.42 1.61 -21.94
N GLU A 290 -10.18 2.30 -23.04
CA GLU A 290 -9.39 1.76 -24.16
C GLU A 290 -7.94 1.46 -23.76
N ILE A 291 -7.37 2.21 -22.83
CA ILE A 291 -5.98 2.04 -22.38
C ILE A 291 -5.86 1.16 -21.13
N ASP A 292 -6.95 0.98 -20.37
CA ASP A 292 -6.91 0.22 -19.11
C ASP A 292 -6.51 -1.24 -19.30
N PHE A 293 -6.86 -1.87 -20.43
CA PHE A 293 -6.64 -3.30 -20.65
C PHE A 293 -5.62 -3.61 -21.75
N VAL A 294 -4.84 -2.63 -22.21
CA VAL A 294 -3.80 -2.82 -23.24
C VAL A 294 -2.78 -3.88 -22.80
N THR A 295 -2.28 -3.78 -21.57
CA THR A 295 -1.31 -4.74 -21.01
C THR A 295 -1.94 -6.12 -20.85
N PHE A 296 -3.20 -6.19 -20.42
CA PHE A 296 -3.94 -7.45 -20.30
C PHE A 296 -4.14 -8.13 -21.66
N SER A 297 -4.32 -7.37 -22.71
CA SER A 297 -4.52 -7.88 -24.08
C SER A 297 -3.21 -8.25 -24.80
N ASP A 298 -2.04 -7.82 -24.30
CA ASP A 298 -0.74 -8.18 -24.90
C ASP A 298 -0.34 -9.60 -24.50
N LYS A 299 -0.46 -10.53 -25.46
CA LYS A 299 -0.13 -11.95 -25.24
C LYS A 299 1.32 -12.15 -24.78
N ARG A 300 2.27 -11.36 -25.28
CA ARG A 300 3.69 -11.50 -24.91
C ARG A 300 3.90 -11.11 -23.44
N GLU A 301 3.17 -10.10 -22.99
CA GLU A 301 3.23 -9.69 -21.58
C GLU A 301 2.55 -10.73 -20.69
N GLN A 302 1.42 -11.28 -21.10
CA GLN A 302 0.77 -12.39 -20.39
C GLN A 302 1.71 -13.62 -20.27
N ASP A 303 2.38 -14.00 -21.34
CA ASP A 303 3.32 -15.14 -21.34
C ASP A 303 4.50 -14.87 -20.36
N ARG A 304 5.01 -13.64 -20.28
CA ARG A 304 6.07 -13.26 -19.32
C ARG A 304 5.59 -13.35 -17.87
N ILE A 305 4.40 -12.82 -17.58
CA ILE A 305 3.78 -12.88 -16.25
C ILE A 305 3.59 -14.33 -15.83
N LEU A 306 3.02 -15.17 -16.70
CA LEU A 306 2.81 -16.59 -16.40
C LEU A 306 4.12 -17.35 -16.18
N SER A 307 5.18 -17.00 -16.94
CA SER A 307 6.50 -17.62 -16.80
C SER A 307 7.25 -17.19 -15.54
N SER A 308 6.86 -16.08 -14.91
CA SER A 308 7.49 -15.57 -13.68
C SER A 308 6.89 -16.16 -12.40
N ILE A 309 5.79 -16.92 -12.48
CA ILE A 309 5.10 -17.47 -11.30
C ILE A 309 6.02 -18.39 -10.52
N ASP A 310 6.22 -18.14 -9.25
CA ASP A 310 7.12 -18.87 -8.36
C ASP A 310 6.36 -19.73 -7.31
N ILE A 311 5.05 -19.85 -7.41
CA ILE A 311 4.22 -20.72 -6.57
C ILE A 311 3.62 -21.88 -7.37
N GLN A 312 3.40 -23.02 -6.69
CA GLN A 312 2.85 -24.22 -7.30
C GLN A 312 1.34 -24.34 -7.06
N PRO A 313 0.59 -24.91 -8.03
CA PRO A 313 -0.83 -25.15 -7.85
C PRO A 313 -1.12 -26.12 -6.69
N ILE A 314 -2.17 -25.84 -5.93
CA ILE A 314 -2.67 -26.66 -4.81
C ILE A 314 -4.15 -26.93 -5.03
N GLU A 315 -4.56 -28.17 -4.87
CA GLU A 315 -5.98 -28.57 -5.01
C GLU A 315 -6.71 -28.53 -3.68
N LEU A 316 -7.73 -27.68 -3.60
CA LEU A 316 -8.71 -27.64 -2.53
C LEU A 316 -10.12 -27.74 -3.11
N ASN A 317 -11.03 -28.39 -2.38
CA ASN A 317 -12.44 -28.35 -2.72
C ASN A 317 -13.12 -27.06 -2.22
N ASP A 318 -14.35 -26.80 -2.66
CA ASP A 318 -15.07 -25.57 -2.32
C ASP A 318 -15.31 -25.40 -0.80
N LYS A 319 -15.52 -26.51 -0.05
CA LYS A 319 -15.66 -26.47 1.41
C LYS A 319 -14.35 -26.01 2.06
N GLU A 320 -13.22 -26.56 1.66
CA GLU A 320 -11.88 -26.18 2.17
C GLU A 320 -11.59 -24.69 1.86
N ILE A 321 -11.97 -24.20 0.68
CA ILE A 321 -11.84 -22.78 0.33
C ILE A 321 -12.71 -21.91 1.24
N ASP A 322 -13.95 -22.31 1.53
CA ASP A 322 -14.85 -21.57 2.41
C ASP A 322 -14.40 -21.62 3.89
N GLU A 323 -13.69 -22.65 4.31
CA GLU A 323 -13.02 -22.74 5.60
C GLU A 323 -11.84 -21.79 5.69
N LEU A 324 -10.99 -21.70 4.64
CA LEU A 324 -9.91 -20.68 4.53
C LEU A 324 -10.45 -19.25 4.58
N VAL A 325 -11.51 -18.94 3.84
CA VAL A 325 -12.18 -17.63 3.90
C VAL A 325 -12.63 -17.32 5.32
N SER A 326 -13.21 -18.33 6.01
CA SER A 326 -13.67 -18.17 7.39
C SER A 326 -12.51 -17.89 8.35
N PHE A 327 -11.38 -18.56 8.18
CA PHE A 327 -10.17 -18.28 8.96
C PHE A 327 -9.63 -16.87 8.68
N LEU A 328 -9.48 -16.45 7.41
CA LEU A 328 -9.00 -15.11 7.09
C LEU A 328 -9.92 -14.01 7.66
N LYS A 329 -11.22 -14.24 7.76
CA LYS A 329 -12.16 -13.34 8.43
C LYS A 329 -11.93 -13.27 9.95
N SER A 330 -11.43 -14.33 10.59
CA SER A 330 -11.12 -14.31 12.02
C SER A 330 -9.86 -13.51 12.38
N LEU A 331 -9.12 -13.04 11.36
CA LEU A 331 -7.99 -12.12 11.52
C LEU A 331 -8.43 -10.65 11.64
N THR A 332 -9.74 -10.39 11.60
CA THR A 332 -10.30 -9.04 11.71
C THR A 332 -10.48 -8.68 13.18
N GLY A 333 -9.79 -7.63 13.61
CA GLY A 333 -9.89 -7.12 14.97
C GLY A 333 -11.24 -6.44 15.24
N ARG A 334 -11.63 -6.40 16.50
CA ARG A 334 -12.84 -5.68 16.93
C ARG A 334 -12.71 -4.19 16.69
N SER A 335 -11.54 -3.62 17.00
CA SER A 335 -11.19 -2.23 16.71
C SER A 335 -11.27 -1.91 15.21
N GLY A 336 -10.99 -2.87 14.33
CA GLY A 336 -11.11 -2.73 12.88
C GLY A 336 -12.53 -2.46 12.39
N ASN A 337 -13.54 -2.86 13.14
CA ASN A 337 -14.96 -2.65 12.81
C ASN A 337 -15.56 -1.39 13.47
N GLN A 338 -14.81 -0.73 14.36
CA GLN A 338 -15.28 0.47 15.07
C GLN A 338 -14.84 1.72 14.29
N ARG A 339 -15.66 2.16 13.37
CA ARG A 339 -15.42 3.33 12.51
C ARG A 339 -16.47 4.43 12.74
N PRO A 340 -16.15 5.72 12.53
CA PRO A 340 -14.87 6.29 12.13
C PRO A 340 -13.85 6.31 13.27
N LEU A 341 -12.56 6.13 12.90
CA LEU A 341 -11.44 6.27 13.83
C LEU A 341 -11.13 7.75 14.02
N GLY A 342 -10.88 8.18 15.25
CA GLY A 342 -10.27 9.45 15.66
C GLY A 342 -10.54 10.69 14.80
N LYS A 343 -11.60 10.69 13.98
CA LYS A 343 -11.95 11.80 13.10
C LYS A 343 -12.35 13.00 13.96
N PRO A 344 -11.61 14.13 13.89
CA PRO A 344 -11.98 15.33 14.63
C PRO A 344 -13.22 15.98 14.00
N ASP A 345 -14.00 16.75 14.79
CA ASP A 345 -15.15 17.52 14.29
C ASP A 345 -14.73 18.64 13.34
N LYS A 346 -13.53 19.18 13.54
CA LYS A 346 -12.93 20.25 12.72
C LYS A 346 -11.41 20.18 12.75
N VAL A 347 -10.78 20.75 11.74
CA VAL A 347 -9.32 20.95 11.70
C VAL A 347 -8.98 22.43 11.72
N PRO A 348 -7.80 22.83 12.27
CA PRO A 348 -7.39 24.22 12.37
C PRO A 348 -7.34 24.99 11.04
N SER A 349 -7.13 24.31 9.93
CA SER A 349 -7.15 24.91 8.59
C SER A 349 -8.54 25.36 8.12
N GLY A 350 -9.61 24.93 8.79
CA GLY A 350 -10.99 25.16 8.35
C GLY A 350 -11.40 24.40 7.09
N LEU A 351 -10.55 23.48 6.58
CA LEU A 351 -10.90 22.60 5.47
C LEU A 351 -11.97 21.59 5.89
N SER A 352 -12.80 21.18 4.95
CA SER A 352 -13.76 20.09 5.20
C SER A 352 -13.04 18.80 5.55
N ILE A 353 -13.66 18.01 6.42
CA ILE A 353 -13.20 16.67 6.79
C ILE A 353 -14.20 15.69 6.19
N ASP A 354 -13.77 14.88 5.25
CA ASP A 354 -14.61 13.88 4.57
C ASP A 354 -14.83 12.62 5.42
#